data_c72e668b4de8b0943d04c5506e1ef11a
#
_entry.id   c72e668b4de8b0943d04c5506e1ef11a
#
_cell.length_a   1.000
_cell.length_b   1.000
_cell.length_c   1.000
_cell.angle_alpha   90.00
_cell.angle_beta   90.00
_cell.angle_gamma   90.00
#
_symmetry.space_group_name_H-M   'P 1'
#
loop_
_entity.id
_entity.type
_entity.pdbx_description
1 polymer ?
#
loop_
_entity_poly.entity_id
_entity_poly.type
_entity_poly.pdbx_seq_one_letter_code
_entity_poly.pdbx_strand_id
1 'polypeptide(L)'
;MNHGSIHGPGYTGGDGIEAHTSLAGGKKLSDDFHIYAAEWEPDEVRFYLDNQLYATQSRASLKPAQKWAFDHPFFLILNVAVGGDWPGNPDDSTVFPQAMLVDYVRVYAHPGE
;
A
#
# COMPACT_ATOMS: atom_id res chain seq x y z
N MET A 1 -1.53 5.97 -10.38
CA MET A 1 -0.77 4.75 -10.04
C MET A 1 -0.99 4.45 -8.56
N ASN A 2 -1.18 3.19 -8.20
CA ASN A 2 -1.31 2.72 -6.82
C ASN A 2 -0.12 1.80 -6.50
N HIS A 3 0.47 1.96 -5.33
CA HIS A 3 1.65 1.22 -4.88
C HIS A 3 1.29 0.35 -3.69
N GLY A 4 1.79 -0.89 -3.70
CA GLY A 4 1.76 -1.81 -2.57
C GLY A 4 3.19 -2.14 -2.18
N SER A 5 3.61 -1.71 -0.99
CA SER A 5 4.98 -1.87 -0.54
C SER A 5 5.02 -2.50 0.84
N ILE A 6 6.00 -3.35 1.07
CA ILE A 6 6.34 -3.85 2.40
C ILE A 6 7.72 -3.31 2.82
N HIS A 7 7.85 -3.02 4.10
CA HIS A 7 9.08 -2.54 4.72
C HIS A 7 9.37 -3.35 5.97
N GLY A 8 10.65 -3.53 6.25
CA GLY A 8 11.11 -4.28 7.42
C GLY A 8 12.64 -4.19 7.57
N PRO A 9 13.21 -4.89 8.54
CA PRO A 9 14.66 -4.91 8.72
C PRO A 9 15.39 -5.37 7.46
N GLY A 10 16.27 -4.51 6.92
CA GLY A 10 17.02 -4.74 5.68
C GLY A 10 16.30 -4.34 4.39
N TYR A 11 15.08 -3.78 4.47
CA TYR A 11 14.33 -3.23 3.32
C TYR A 11 13.43 -2.07 3.76
N THR A 12 14.05 -1.00 4.25
CA THR A 12 13.38 0.22 4.72
C THR A 12 13.51 1.36 3.72
N GLY A 13 12.64 2.37 3.83
CA GLY A 13 12.69 3.56 2.98
C GLY A 13 12.67 3.20 1.49
N GLY A 14 13.63 3.69 0.72
CA GLY A 14 13.75 3.44 -0.70
C GLY A 14 14.09 2.00 -1.09
N ASP A 15 14.50 1.17 -0.14
CA ASP A 15 14.79 -0.26 -0.35
C ASP A 15 13.57 -1.16 -0.07
N GLY A 16 12.41 -0.58 0.16
CA GLY A 16 11.15 -1.32 0.32
C GLY A 16 10.85 -2.22 -0.87
N ILE A 17 10.22 -3.35 -0.61
CA ILE A 17 9.79 -4.27 -1.67
C ILE A 17 8.43 -3.78 -2.17
N GLU A 18 8.41 -3.32 -3.42
CA GLU A 18 7.29 -2.60 -4.00
C GLU A 18 6.74 -3.28 -5.26
N ALA A 19 5.45 -3.20 -5.44
CA ALA A 19 4.78 -3.38 -6.72
C ALA A 19 3.73 -2.28 -6.92
N HIS A 20 3.31 -2.05 -8.14
CA HIS A 20 2.32 -1.03 -8.44
C HIS A 20 1.35 -1.48 -9.53
N THR A 21 0.22 -0.78 -9.59
CA THR A 21 -0.79 -0.95 -10.63
C THR A 21 -1.39 0.40 -11.02
N SER A 22 -2.05 0.44 -12.15
CA SER A 22 -2.78 1.61 -12.65
C SER A 22 -4.14 1.19 -13.21
N LEU A 23 -5.09 2.10 -13.20
CA LEU A 23 -6.37 1.87 -13.85
C LEU A 23 -6.20 1.81 -15.37
N ALA A 24 -7.00 0.98 -16.01
CA ALA A 24 -7.05 0.89 -17.46
C ALA A 24 -7.50 2.22 -18.10
N GLY A 25 -7.03 2.48 -19.32
CA GLY A 25 -7.45 3.65 -20.10
C GLY A 25 -6.97 5.00 -19.56
N GLY A 26 -5.93 5.01 -18.71
CA GLY A 26 -5.35 6.25 -18.19
C GLY A 26 -6.22 6.99 -17.17
N LYS A 27 -7.24 6.34 -16.63
CA LYS A 27 -8.11 6.89 -15.56
C LYS A 27 -7.28 7.21 -14.32
N LYS A 28 -7.66 8.27 -13.62
CA LYS A 28 -7.03 8.67 -12.35
C LYS A 28 -7.76 8.02 -11.18
N LEU A 29 -7.01 7.60 -10.16
CA LEU A 29 -7.58 7.08 -8.92
C LEU A 29 -8.40 8.15 -8.17
N SER A 30 -8.11 9.42 -8.41
CA SER A 30 -8.86 10.54 -7.82
C SER A 30 -10.22 10.81 -8.45
N ASP A 31 -10.58 10.11 -9.54
CA ASP A 31 -11.82 10.38 -10.26
C ASP A 31 -13.03 9.70 -9.61
N ASP A 32 -12.80 8.67 -8.77
CA ASP A 32 -13.87 7.91 -8.11
C ASP A 32 -13.34 7.24 -6.82
N PHE A 33 -14.26 6.65 -6.04
CA PHE A 33 -13.91 5.75 -4.95
C PHE A 33 -13.38 4.43 -5.49
N HIS A 34 -12.38 3.88 -4.81
CA HIS A 34 -11.77 2.60 -5.12
C HIS A 34 -11.58 1.78 -3.85
N ILE A 35 -11.59 0.46 -3.99
CA ILE A 35 -11.30 -0.47 -2.89
C ILE A 35 -9.80 -0.79 -2.91
N TYR A 36 -9.12 -0.34 -1.87
CA TYR A 36 -7.72 -0.68 -1.61
C TYR A 36 -7.69 -1.74 -0.52
N ALA A 37 -7.17 -2.92 -0.83
CA ALA A 37 -7.19 -4.01 0.13
C ALA A 37 -5.82 -4.69 0.25
N ALA A 38 -5.55 -5.20 1.45
CA ALA A 38 -4.44 -6.09 1.71
C ALA A 38 -4.97 -7.33 2.42
N GLU A 39 -4.60 -8.50 1.94
CA GLU A 39 -4.73 -9.75 2.66
C GLU A 39 -3.40 -10.04 3.33
N TRP A 40 -3.45 -10.29 4.60
CA TRP A 40 -2.27 -10.49 5.43
C TRP A 40 -2.32 -11.86 6.10
N GLU A 41 -1.37 -12.69 5.73
CA GLU A 41 -1.12 -14.03 6.26
C GLU A 41 0.24 -14.06 6.97
N PRO A 42 0.54 -15.05 7.81
CA PRO A 42 1.81 -15.11 8.55
C PRO A 42 3.08 -15.04 7.68
N ASP A 43 3.02 -15.54 6.46
CA ASP A 43 4.16 -15.63 5.54
C ASP A 43 3.97 -14.87 4.23
N GLU A 44 2.84 -14.17 4.07
CA GLU A 44 2.50 -13.52 2.80
C GLU A 44 1.62 -12.30 3.01
N VAL A 45 1.83 -11.27 2.19
CA VAL A 45 0.92 -10.12 2.05
C VAL A 45 0.55 -9.97 0.58
N ARG A 46 -0.75 -9.89 0.29
CA ARG A 46 -1.29 -9.69 -1.05
C ARG A 46 -1.99 -8.35 -1.13
N PHE A 47 -1.74 -7.59 -2.19
CA PHE A 47 -2.34 -6.27 -2.42
C PHE A 47 -3.31 -6.30 -3.59
N TYR A 48 -4.45 -5.64 -3.39
CA TYR A 48 -5.55 -5.56 -4.36
C TYR A 48 -5.97 -4.12 -4.60
N LEU A 49 -6.36 -3.85 -5.83
CA LEU A 49 -7.10 -2.65 -6.22
C LEU A 49 -8.39 -3.10 -6.92
N ASP A 50 -9.56 -2.67 -6.42
CA ASP A 50 -10.88 -3.04 -6.94
C ASP A 50 -11.05 -4.57 -7.11
N ASN A 51 -10.65 -5.33 -6.11
CA ASN A 51 -10.66 -6.80 -6.08
C ASN A 51 -9.70 -7.47 -7.08
N GLN A 52 -8.82 -6.72 -7.73
CA GLN A 52 -7.80 -7.28 -8.61
C GLN A 52 -6.46 -7.37 -7.88
N LEU A 53 -5.97 -8.59 -7.72
CA LEU A 53 -4.64 -8.85 -7.17
C LEU A 53 -3.58 -8.26 -8.09
N TYR A 54 -2.69 -7.42 -7.55
CA TYR A 54 -1.58 -6.87 -8.32
C TYR A 54 -0.19 -7.14 -7.73
N ALA A 55 -0.13 -7.56 -6.47
CA ALA A 55 1.13 -7.90 -5.81
C ALA A 55 0.96 -8.98 -4.77
N THR A 56 1.93 -9.88 -4.72
CA THR A 56 2.11 -10.87 -3.66
C THR A 56 3.54 -10.77 -3.16
N GLN A 57 3.70 -10.47 -1.88
CA GLN A 57 5.00 -10.40 -1.21
C GLN A 57 5.07 -11.51 -0.17
N SER A 58 6.11 -12.32 -0.22
CA SER A 58 6.22 -13.48 0.67
C SER A 58 7.55 -13.50 1.43
N ARG A 59 7.54 -14.14 2.59
CA ARG A 59 8.73 -14.39 3.39
C ARG A 59 9.82 -15.13 2.56
N ALA A 60 9.41 -16.04 1.69
CA ALA A 60 10.31 -16.80 0.85
C ALA A 60 11.06 -15.97 -0.21
N SER A 61 10.55 -14.79 -0.56
CA SER A 61 11.17 -13.90 -1.54
C SER A 61 12.21 -12.95 -0.94
N LEU A 62 12.38 -12.93 0.37
CA LEU A 62 13.34 -12.05 1.04
C LEU A 62 14.79 -12.50 0.80
N LYS A 63 15.68 -11.52 0.68
CA LYS A 63 17.12 -11.75 0.63
C LYS A 63 17.66 -12.14 2.03
N PRO A 64 18.84 -12.78 2.11
CA PRO A 64 19.39 -13.25 3.41
C PRO A 64 19.51 -12.19 4.50
N ALA A 65 19.78 -10.93 4.13
CA ALA A 65 19.92 -9.81 5.09
C ALA A 65 18.57 -9.19 5.50
N GLN A 66 17.48 -9.59 4.86
CA GLN A 66 16.13 -9.07 5.09
C GLN A 66 15.38 -9.99 6.07
N LYS A 67 14.56 -9.39 6.93
CA LYS A 67 13.77 -10.13 7.91
C LYS A 67 12.29 -9.85 7.73
N TRP A 68 11.48 -10.91 7.71
CA TRP A 68 10.03 -10.81 7.67
C TRP A 68 9.52 -10.13 8.94
N ALA A 69 8.66 -9.12 8.76
CA ALA A 69 8.15 -8.30 9.85
C ALA A 69 6.63 -8.47 10.09
N PHE A 70 5.96 -9.33 9.31
CA PHE A 70 4.49 -9.38 9.27
C PHE A 70 3.91 -10.62 9.96
N ASP A 71 4.58 -11.12 11.00
CA ASP A 71 4.19 -12.30 11.79
C ASP A 71 3.69 -11.95 13.19
N HIS A 72 3.24 -10.72 13.41
CA HIS A 72 2.68 -10.23 14.66
C HIS A 72 1.57 -9.20 14.39
N PRO A 73 0.75 -8.83 15.39
CA PRO A 73 -0.34 -7.88 15.20
C PRO A 73 0.13 -6.51 14.70
N PHE A 74 -0.64 -5.93 13.79
CA PHE A 74 -0.46 -4.59 13.24
C PHE A 74 -1.73 -3.76 13.43
N PHE A 75 -1.58 -2.44 13.40
CA PHE A 75 -2.69 -1.50 13.37
C PHE A 75 -2.69 -0.71 12.06
N LEU A 76 -3.82 -0.12 11.73
CA LEU A 76 -4.00 0.68 10.52
C LEU A 76 -3.65 2.13 10.79
N ILE A 77 -2.97 2.75 9.82
CA ILE A 77 -2.76 4.19 9.76
C ILE A 77 -3.28 4.68 8.42
N LEU A 78 -4.14 5.70 8.44
CA LEU A 78 -4.57 6.46 7.27
C LEU A 78 -3.99 7.85 7.36
N ASN A 79 -3.36 8.33 6.27
CA ASN A 79 -2.63 9.58 6.29
C ASN A 79 -2.67 10.25 4.91
N VAL A 80 -2.64 11.58 4.88
CA VAL A 80 -2.39 12.39 3.69
C VAL A 80 -1.14 13.20 3.94
N ALA A 81 -0.08 12.90 3.19
CA ALA A 81 1.19 13.62 3.27
C ALA A 81 1.29 14.68 2.16
N VAL A 82 1.94 15.79 2.46
CA VAL A 82 2.23 16.87 1.51
C VAL A 82 3.73 16.96 1.30
N GLY A 83 4.14 16.83 0.04
CA GLY A 83 5.57 16.84 -0.32
C GLY A 83 6.31 15.57 0.07
N GLY A 84 7.62 15.61 -0.06
CA GLY A 84 8.52 14.51 0.27
C GLY A 84 9.49 14.20 -0.87
N ASP A 85 10.49 13.40 -0.57
CA ASP A 85 11.56 13.11 -1.54
C ASP A 85 11.05 12.32 -2.75
N TRP A 86 10.07 11.47 -2.55
CA TRP A 86 9.52 10.64 -3.62
C TRP A 86 8.49 11.38 -4.49
N PRO A 87 7.41 11.99 -3.94
CA PRO A 87 6.42 12.71 -4.76
C PRO A 87 6.88 14.10 -5.19
N GLY A 88 7.92 14.64 -4.59
CA GLY A 88 8.36 16.02 -4.77
C GLY A 88 7.59 17.02 -3.92
N ASN A 89 8.02 18.26 -3.96
CA ASN A 89 7.37 19.34 -3.24
C ASN A 89 6.11 19.85 -3.99
N PRO A 90 5.15 20.44 -3.26
CA PRO A 90 4.10 21.23 -3.89
C PRO A 90 4.68 22.32 -4.81
N ASP A 91 4.00 22.62 -5.88
CA ASP A 91 4.34 23.69 -6.82
C ASP A 91 3.14 24.61 -7.08
N ASP A 92 3.28 25.55 -8.00
CA ASP A 92 2.23 26.53 -8.32
C ASP A 92 0.93 25.89 -8.87
N SER A 93 0.95 24.65 -9.30
CA SER A 93 -0.24 23.88 -9.70
C SER A 93 -0.97 23.22 -8.53
N THR A 94 -0.35 23.18 -7.36
CA THR A 94 -0.92 22.57 -6.16
C THR A 94 -1.97 23.47 -5.55
N VAL A 95 -3.19 22.99 -5.43
CA VAL A 95 -4.32 23.72 -4.84
C VAL A 95 -4.65 23.18 -3.46
N PHE A 96 -4.79 24.05 -2.48
CA PHE A 96 -5.21 23.73 -1.11
C PHE A 96 -6.53 24.42 -0.75
N PRO A 97 -7.35 23.83 0.16
CA PRO A 97 -7.15 22.55 0.82
C PRO A 97 -7.41 21.34 -0.09
N GLN A 98 -6.75 20.21 0.20
CA GLN A 98 -7.01 18.92 -0.41
C GLN A 98 -7.47 17.93 0.64
N ALA A 99 -8.32 16.96 0.25
CA ALA A 99 -8.86 15.97 1.15
C ALA A 99 -8.82 14.57 0.52
N MET A 100 -8.50 13.57 1.32
CA MET A 100 -8.73 12.17 1.03
C MET A 100 -10.01 11.74 1.73
N LEU A 101 -11.00 11.31 0.97
CA LEU A 101 -12.28 10.85 1.51
C LEU A 101 -12.22 9.33 1.71
N VAL A 102 -12.60 8.88 2.90
CA VAL A 102 -12.67 7.47 3.24
C VAL A 102 -14.11 7.12 3.56
N ASP A 103 -14.72 6.26 2.76
CA ASP A 103 -16.10 5.81 2.97
C ASP A 103 -16.17 4.82 4.12
N TYR A 104 -15.30 3.81 4.12
CA TYR A 104 -15.22 2.83 5.20
C TYR A 104 -13.82 2.24 5.34
N VAL A 105 -13.57 1.68 6.52
CA VAL A 105 -12.49 0.73 6.80
C VAL A 105 -13.12 -0.54 7.34
N ARG A 106 -12.80 -1.68 6.75
CA ARG A 106 -13.29 -3.00 7.17
C ARG A 106 -12.12 -3.95 7.39
N VAL A 107 -12.17 -4.68 8.49
CA VAL A 107 -11.19 -5.72 8.81
C VAL A 107 -11.93 -7.04 8.94
N TYR A 108 -11.42 -8.06 8.26
CA TYR A 108 -11.99 -9.40 8.26
C TYR A 108 -10.97 -10.37 8.85
N ALA A 109 -11.42 -11.29 9.69
CA ALA A 109 -10.62 -12.41 10.13
C ALA A 109 -10.70 -13.56 9.11
N HIS A 110 -9.64 -14.34 9.01
CA HIS A 110 -9.67 -15.57 8.23
C HIS A 110 -10.66 -16.56 8.89
N PRO A 111 -11.50 -17.27 8.11
CA PRO A 111 -12.37 -18.29 8.67
C PRO A 111 -11.56 -19.38 9.35
N GLY A 112 -11.70 -19.52 10.67
CA GLY A 112 -10.99 -20.53 11.49
C GLY A 112 -9.95 -19.98 12.45
N GLU A 113 -9.78 -18.66 12.50
CA GLU A 113 -9.01 -17.95 13.55
C GLU A 113 -9.93 -17.37 14.62
#